data_f3fdb3ce568e966224f9d09fb212efac
#
_entry.id   f3fdb3ce568e966224f9d09fb212efac
#
_cell.length_a   1.000
_cell.length_b   1.000
_cell.length_c   1.000
_cell.angle_alpha   90.00
_cell.angle_beta   90.00
_cell.angle_gamma   90.00
#
_symmetry.space_group_name_H-M   'P 1'
#
loop_
_entity.id
_entity.type
_entity.pdbx_description
1 polymer ?
#
loop_
_entity_poly.entity_id
_entity_poly.type
_entity_poly.pdbx_seq_one_letter_code
_entity_poly.pdbx_strand_id
1 'polypeptide(L)'
;MKKYAMETAVGIFVVIGLFCVGYMTVKLGNVGLLGDDSYSLLARFTSVSGLRAGSSIQMLGIEIGRVDGLTMDQENQMAVVKFRINKGINIYDDAIASIKTEGLIGDRYVSIDPGGGTDELLQPGGIITETESPTDIQELISKYAFGDVEKK
;
A
#
# COMPACT_ATOMS: atom_id res chain seq x y z
N MET A 1 -56.09 -10.95 11.87
CA MET A 1 -54.88 -10.87 12.70
C MET A 1 -53.62 -11.48 12.04
N LYS A 2 -53.70 -12.43 11.10
CA LYS A 2 -52.50 -13.04 10.46
C LYS A 2 -51.77 -12.13 9.43
N LYS A 3 -52.45 -11.14 8.82
CA LYS A 3 -51.83 -10.24 7.82
C LYS A 3 -50.76 -9.33 8.44
N TYR A 4 -51.03 -8.73 9.58
CA TYR A 4 -50.08 -7.82 10.24
C TYR A 4 -48.82 -8.55 10.77
N ALA A 5 -48.93 -9.83 11.15
CA ALA A 5 -47.81 -10.60 11.59
C ALA A 5 -46.76 -10.85 10.46
N MET A 6 -47.24 -11.04 9.22
CA MET A 6 -46.36 -11.22 8.06
C MET A 6 -45.66 -9.92 7.67
N GLU A 7 -46.40 -8.81 7.68
CA GLU A 7 -45.84 -7.49 7.38
C GLU A 7 -44.76 -7.08 8.41
N THR A 8 -45.04 -7.35 9.71
CA THR A 8 -44.05 -7.11 10.77
C THR A 8 -42.82 -7.97 10.63
N ALA A 9 -42.97 -9.26 10.29
CA ALA A 9 -41.85 -10.17 10.09
C ALA A 9 -40.95 -9.73 8.92
N VAL A 10 -41.55 -9.28 7.80
CA VAL A 10 -40.82 -8.73 6.66
C VAL A 10 -40.09 -7.45 7.05
N GLY A 11 -40.73 -6.55 7.80
CA GLY A 11 -40.10 -5.32 8.29
C GLY A 11 -38.86 -5.58 9.15
N ILE A 12 -38.98 -6.51 10.10
CA ILE A 12 -37.86 -6.91 10.96
C ILE A 12 -36.71 -7.52 10.12
N PHE A 13 -37.04 -8.36 9.15
CA PHE A 13 -36.03 -8.97 8.28
C PHE A 13 -35.25 -7.92 7.47
N VAL A 14 -35.95 -6.93 6.93
CA VAL A 14 -35.31 -5.82 6.20
C VAL A 14 -34.39 -5.00 7.10
N VAL A 15 -34.82 -4.69 8.31
CA VAL A 15 -34.01 -3.96 9.30
C VAL A 15 -32.74 -4.75 9.65
N ILE A 16 -32.85 -6.05 9.91
CA ILE A 16 -31.69 -6.92 10.18
C ILE A 16 -30.76 -6.93 8.96
N GLY A 17 -31.29 -7.05 7.74
CA GLY A 17 -30.49 -7.01 6.52
C GLY A 17 -29.69 -5.72 6.36
N LEU A 18 -30.32 -4.56 6.62
CA LEU A 18 -29.65 -3.27 6.60
C LEU A 18 -28.53 -3.15 7.65
N PHE A 19 -28.76 -3.66 8.85
CA PHE A 19 -27.73 -3.72 9.89
C PHE A 19 -26.56 -4.61 9.50
N CYS A 20 -26.81 -5.77 8.90
CA CYS A 20 -25.76 -6.67 8.42
C CYS A 20 -24.92 -6.02 7.30
N VAL A 21 -25.56 -5.37 6.33
CA VAL A 21 -24.87 -4.66 5.25
C VAL A 21 -24.06 -3.49 5.82
N GLY A 22 -24.64 -2.69 6.71
CA GLY A 22 -23.94 -1.59 7.37
C GLY A 22 -22.70 -2.09 8.14
N TYR A 23 -22.86 -3.16 8.93
CA TYR A 23 -21.76 -3.77 9.66
C TYR A 23 -20.64 -4.27 8.73
N MET A 24 -21.01 -4.96 7.65
CA MET A 24 -20.04 -5.44 6.65
C MET A 24 -19.32 -4.28 5.96
N THR A 25 -20.04 -3.21 5.60
CA THR A 25 -19.44 -2.04 4.96
C THR A 25 -18.38 -1.39 5.85
N VAL A 26 -18.64 -1.25 7.14
CA VAL A 26 -17.68 -0.69 8.11
C VAL A 26 -16.50 -1.65 8.31
N LYS A 27 -16.76 -2.95 8.43
CA LYS A 27 -15.73 -3.96 8.71
C LYS A 27 -14.81 -4.22 7.50
N LEU A 28 -15.36 -4.29 6.28
CA LEU A 28 -14.56 -4.51 5.06
C LEU A 28 -13.96 -3.19 4.53
N GLY A 29 -14.63 -2.04 4.74
CA GLY A 29 -14.16 -0.75 4.28
C GLY A 29 -12.88 -0.26 4.95
N ASN A 30 -12.39 -0.99 5.97
CA ASN A 30 -11.19 -0.62 6.76
C ASN A 30 -11.17 0.88 7.11
N VAL A 31 -12.39 1.42 7.37
CA VAL A 31 -12.56 2.81 7.74
C VAL A 31 -11.99 2.93 9.14
N GLY A 32 -10.82 3.52 9.27
CA GLY A 32 -10.11 3.76 10.53
C GLY A 32 -10.84 4.73 11.46
N LEU A 33 -12.12 4.46 11.74
CA LEU A 33 -12.95 5.26 12.64
C LEU A 33 -12.62 5.06 14.13
N LEU A 34 -11.80 4.08 14.45
CA LEU A 34 -11.50 3.67 15.83
C LEU A 34 -10.01 3.76 16.19
N GLY A 35 -9.36 4.85 15.82
CA GLY A 35 -7.98 5.13 16.20
C GLY A 35 -6.96 4.65 15.15
N ASP A 36 -6.24 5.60 14.60
CA ASP A 36 -5.13 5.35 13.69
C ASP A 36 -3.93 4.86 14.51
N ASP A 37 -3.84 3.52 14.70
CA ASP A 37 -2.64 2.89 15.22
C ASP A 37 -1.55 2.79 14.13
N SER A 38 -1.39 3.87 13.37
CA SER A 38 -0.44 3.99 12.28
C SER A 38 0.22 5.37 12.26
N TYR A 39 1.37 5.46 11.62
CA TYR A 39 2.04 6.70 11.30
C TYR A 39 2.37 6.77 9.81
N SER A 40 2.55 7.97 9.29
CA SER A 40 2.83 8.15 7.86
C SER A 40 4.31 8.38 7.63
N LEU A 41 4.84 7.78 6.54
CA LEU A 41 6.13 8.08 5.95
C LEU A 41 5.95 8.44 4.49
N LEU A 42 6.91 9.09 3.91
CA LEU A 42 6.98 9.41 2.49
C LEU A 42 8.17 8.69 1.86
N ALA A 43 8.06 8.34 0.59
CA ALA A 43 9.19 7.85 -0.20
C ALA A 43 9.12 8.44 -1.61
N ARG A 44 10.27 8.75 -2.21
CA ARG A 44 10.36 9.30 -3.55
C ARG A 44 10.94 8.27 -4.49
N PHE A 45 10.20 7.95 -5.55
CA PHE A 45 10.60 6.98 -6.57
C PHE A 45 10.70 7.66 -7.93
N THR A 46 11.61 7.17 -8.75
CA THR A 46 11.67 7.58 -10.17
C THR A 46 10.49 7.02 -10.96
N SER A 47 10.01 5.82 -10.59
CA SER A 47 8.85 5.18 -11.20
C SER A 47 8.10 4.34 -10.17
N VAL A 48 6.78 4.39 -10.22
CA VAL A 48 5.87 3.61 -9.38
C VAL A 48 4.94 2.74 -10.23
N SER A 49 5.40 2.34 -11.41
CA SER A 49 4.60 1.55 -12.36
C SER A 49 3.94 0.37 -11.67
N GLY A 50 2.62 0.23 -11.79
CA GLY A 50 1.82 -0.86 -11.24
C GLY A 50 1.54 -0.79 -9.74
N LEU A 51 2.14 0.11 -8.97
CA LEU A 51 1.82 0.34 -7.57
C LEU A 51 0.50 1.13 -7.45
N ARG A 52 -0.31 0.80 -6.45
CA ARG A 52 -1.63 1.43 -6.23
C ARG A 52 -1.82 1.81 -4.77
N ALA A 53 -2.73 2.73 -4.50
CA ALA A 53 -3.23 2.94 -3.15
C ALA A 53 -3.85 1.63 -2.63
N GLY A 54 -3.55 1.27 -1.39
CA GLY A 54 -3.93 -0.01 -0.78
C GLY A 54 -2.92 -1.15 -0.99
N SER A 55 -1.90 -1.00 -1.86
CA SER A 55 -0.82 -2.00 -1.98
C SER A 55 -0.16 -2.25 -0.63
N SER A 56 0.20 -3.51 -0.35
CA SER A 56 0.84 -3.88 0.91
C SER A 56 2.26 -3.33 1.02
N ILE A 57 2.66 -3.02 2.24
CA ILE A 57 4.04 -2.69 2.60
C ILE A 57 4.54 -3.81 3.48
N GLN A 58 5.65 -4.42 3.09
CA GLN A 58 6.24 -5.56 3.79
C GLN A 58 7.66 -5.24 4.26
N MET A 59 8.00 -5.78 5.41
CA MET A 59 9.34 -5.77 5.96
C MET A 59 9.69 -7.20 6.36
N LEU A 60 10.79 -7.73 5.86
CA LEU A 60 11.20 -9.12 6.09
C LEU A 60 10.10 -10.15 5.73
N GLY A 61 9.24 -9.83 4.76
CA GLY A 61 8.12 -10.68 4.33
C GLY A 61 6.86 -10.57 5.19
N ILE A 62 6.83 -9.67 6.16
CA ILE A 62 5.68 -9.44 7.05
C ILE A 62 5.00 -8.13 6.64
N GLU A 63 3.66 -8.13 6.49
CA GLU A 63 2.91 -6.90 6.21
C GLU A 63 2.94 -5.97 7.43
N ILE A 64 3.52 -4.79 7.24
CA ILE A 64 3.68 -3.77 8.28
C ILE A 64 2.84 -2.51 8.02
N GLY A 65 2.18 -2.44 6.88
CA GLY A 65 1.39 -1.27 6.51
C GLY A 65 0.87 -1.34 5.09
N ARG A 66 0.36 -0.20 4.61
CA ARG A 66 -0.19 -0.06 3.26
C ARG A 66 0.13 1.29 2.65
N VAL A 67 0.15 1.32 1.32
CA VAL A 67 0.25 2.57 0.56
C VAL A 67 -1.04 3.36 0.75
N ASP A 68 -0.93 4.58 1.26
CA ASP A 68 -2.05 5.49 1.48
C ASP A 68 -2.42 6.25 0.22
N GLY A 69 -1.42 6.69 -0.55
CA GLY A 69 -1.63 7.43 -1.79
C GLY A 69 -0.34 7.63 -2.57
N LEU A 70 -0.51 8.03 -3.82
CA LEU A 70 0.57 8.37 -4.74
C LEU A 70 0.31 9.76 -5.30
N THR A 71 1.32 10.59 -5.32
CA THR A 71 1.28 11.94 -5.89
C THR A 71 2.50 12.16 -6.78
N MET A 72 2.41 13.10 -7.70
CA MET A 72 3.52 13.45 -8.57
C MET A 72 4.13 14.76 -8.10
N ASP A 73 5.42 14.74 -7.83
CA ASP A 73 6.24 15.94 -7.63
C ASP A 73 6.73 16.39 -9.02
N GLN A 74 6.08 17.43 -9.55
CA GLN A 74 6.37 17.94 -10.89
C GLN A 74 7.69 18.71 -10.96
N GLU A 75 8.12 19.31 -9.85
CA GLU A 75 9.36 20.08 -9.80
C GLU A 75 10.59 19.17 -9.92
N ASN A 76 10.55 18.04 -9.19
CA ASN A 76 11.63 17.06 -9.18
C ASN A 76 11.39 15.90 -10.16
N GLN A 77 10.24 15.85 -10.83
CA GLN A 77 9.81 14.78 -11.74
C GLN A 77 9.89 13.38 -11.09
N MET A 78 9.47 13.29 -9.84
CA MET A 78 9.46 12.07 -9.06
C MET A 78 8.05 11.73 -8.59
N ALA A 79 7.79 10.45 -8.40
CA ALA A 79 6.59 9.99 -7.73
C ALA A 79 6.80 9.98 -6.22
N VAL A 80 5.91 10.62 -5.50
CA VAL A 80 5.90 10.62 -4.02
C VAL A 80 4.83 9.65 -3.56
N VAL A 81 5.23 8.65 -2.81
CA VAL A 81 4.34 7.64 -2.25
C VAL A 81 4.20 7.87 -0.77
N LYS A 82 2.95 7.97 -0.31
CA LYS A 82 2.63 8.08 1.11
C LYS A 82 2.36 6.68 1.67
N PHE A 83 3.13 6.31 2.66
CA PHE A 83 3.02 5.07 3.40
C PHE A 83 2.22 5.28 4.68
N ARG A 84 1.42 4.30 5.05
CA ARG A 84 0.78 4.17 6.34
C ARG A 84 1.36 2.92 7.00
N ILE A 85 2.17 3.13 8.04
CA ILE A 85 2.90 2.08 8.76
C ILE A 85 2.25 1.86 10.11
N ASN A 86 2.09 0.61 10.52
CA ASN A 86 1.53 0.25 11.81
C ASN A 86 2.45 0.72 12.95
N LYS A 87 1.88 1.20 14.05
CA LYS A 87 2.65 1.59 15.25
C LYS A 87 3.47 0.41 15.78
N GLY A 88 4.61 0.73 16.37
CA GLY A 88 5.52 -0.27 16.93
C GLY A 88 6.52 -0.84 15.94
N ILE A 89 6.47 -0.44 14.68
CA ILE A 89 7.48 -0.76 13.67
C ILE A 89 8.47 0.40 13.61
N ASN A 90 9.75 0.09 13.83
CA ASN A 90 10.84 1.05 13.73
C ASN A 90 11.47 0.96 12.33
N ILE A 91 11.60 2.11 11.70
CA ILE A 91 12.25 2.27 10.39
C ILE A 91 13.34 3.31 10.59
N TYR A 92 14.57 2.98 10.19
CA TYR A 92 15.73 3.85 10.33
C TYR A 92 15.86 4.76 9.12
N ASP A 93 16.68 5.80 9.23
CA ASP A 93 16.88 6.78 8.15
C ASP A 93 17.65 6.21 6.95
N ASP A 94 18.45 5.13 7.17
CA ASP A 94 19.13 4.36 6.15
C ASP A 94 18.28 3.23 5.54
N ALA A 95 16.96 3.21 5.83
CA ALA A 95 16.05 2.23 5.26
C ALA A 95 15.89 2.38 3.75
N ILE A 96 15.79 1.24 3.07
CA ILE A 96 15.62 1.19 1.62
C ILE A 96 14.18 0.73 1.31
N ALA A 97 13.48 1.50 0.48
CA ALA A 97 12.15 1.12 -0.01
C ALA A 97 12.23 0.67 -1.46
N SER A 98 11.93 -0.60 -1.73
CA SER A 98 11.95 -1.21 -3.06
C SER A 98 10.54 -1.59 -3.49
N ILE A 99 10.17 -1.30 -4.74
CA ILE A 99 8.91 -1.78 -5.32
C ILE A 99 9.16 -3.14 -5.97
N LYS A 100 8.49 -4.17 -5.46
CA LYS A 100 8.63 -5.56 -5.93
C LYS A 100 7.29 -6.09 -6.45
N THR A 101 7.36 -7.17 -7.23
CA THR A 101 6.17 -7.90 -7.72
C THR A 101 6.03 -9.20 -6.94
N GLU A 102 4.82 -9.53 -6.54
CA GLU A 102 4.54 -10.79 -5.85
C GLU A 102 4.56 -11.95 -6.85
N GLY A 103 5.65 -12.70 -6.86
CA GLY A 103 5.94 -13.70 -7.88
C GLY A 103 6.27 -13.09 -9.24
N LEU A 104 5.91 -13.78 -10.33
CA LEU A 104 6.23 -13.34 -11.70
C LEU A 104 5.15 -12.43 -12.31
N ILE A 105 3.89 -12.55 -11.88
CA ILE A 105 2.71 -11.91 -12.51
C ILE A 105 1.77 -11.31 -11.43
N GLY A 106 2.19 -11.26 -10.18
CA GLY A 106 1.36 -10.78 -9.07
C GLY A 106 1.26 -9.25 -8.97
N ASP A 107 0.54 -8.80 -7.97
CA ASP A 107 0.43 -7.39 -7.66
C ASP A 107 1.76 -6.80 -7.17
N ARG A 108 1.92 -5.50 -7.33
CA ARG A 108 3.10 -4.80 -6.81
C ARG A 108 2.89 -4.39 -5.36
N TYR A 109 3.95 -4.55 -4.59
CA TYR A 109 4.01 -4.18 -3.18
C TYR A 109 5.32 -3.44 -2.88
N VAL A 110 5.37 -2.77 -1.76
CA VAL A 110 6.59 -2.11 -1.28
C VAL A 110 7.29 -3.03 -0.29
N SER A 111 8.56 -3.33 -0.54
CA SER A 111 9.44 -4.03 0.40
C SER A 111 10.32 -3.00 1.07
N ILE A 112 10.28 -2.90 2.38
CA ILE A 112 11.17 -2.05 3.16
C ILE A 112 12.25 -2.93 3.78
N ASP A 113 13.50 -2.58 3.50
CA ASP A 113 14.64 -3.02 4.29
C ASP A 113 14.80 -2.02 5.43
N PRO A 114 14.75 -2.44 6.70
CA PRO A 114 14.71 -1.51 7.82
C PRO A 114 15.96 -0.65 7.98
N GLY A 115 17.06 -1.00 7.31
CA GLY A 115 18.37 -0.41 7.57
C GLY A 115 18.97 -0.98 8.87
N GLY A 116 19.77 -0.22 9.55
CA GLY A 116 20.38 -0.59 10.82
C GLY A 116 21.86 -0.20 10.91
N GLY A 117 22.35 0.59 9.93
CA GLY A 117 23.69 1.19 9.97
C GLY A 117 23.75 2.45 10.84
N THR A 118 22.58 3.04 11.12
CA THR A 118 22.44 4.25 11.94
C THR A 118 21.49 3.97 13.11
N ASP A 119 21.66 4.76 14.20
CA ASP A 119 20.76 4.71 15.36
C ASP A 119 19.57 5.71 15.22
N GLU A 120 19.43 6.37 14.07
CA GLU A 120 18.47 7.44 13.84
C GLU A 120 17.17 6.87 13.26
N LEU A 121 16.07 7.00 14.02
CA LEU A 121 14.75 6.54 13.61
C LEU A 121 14.03 7.60 12.78
N LEU A 122 13.41 7.21 11.69
CA LEU A 122 12.53 8.07 10.92
C LEU A 122 11.32 8.49 11.77
N GLN A 123 11.17 9.80 11.92
CA GLN A 123 10.01 10.38 12.60
C GLN A 123 8.76 10.31 11.72
N PRO A 124 7.56 10.30 12.31
CA PRO A 124 6.32 10.42 11.54
C PRO A 124 6.36 11.61 10.56
N GLY A 125 6.05 11.36 9.30
CA GLY A 125 6.19 12.34 8.22
C GLY A 125 7.58 12.39 7.58
N GLY A 126 8.53 11.60 8.06
CA GLY A 126 9.87 11.49 7.48
C GLY A 126 9.85 10.93 6.07
N ILE A 127 10.96 11.13 5.35
CA ILE A 127 11.11 10.72 3.95
C ILE A 127 12.20 9.64 3.88
N ILE A 128 11.86 8.48 3.29
CA ILE A 128 12.83 7.48 2.90
C ILE A 128 13.52 7.98 1.63
N THR A 129 14.82 8.19 1.70
CA THR A 129 15.63 8.74 0.61
C THR A 129 16.14 7.66 -0.34
N GLU A 130 16.45 6.49 0.20
CA GLU A 130 16.95 5.36 -0.57
C GLU A 130 15.77 4.55 -1.13
N THR A 131 15.60 4.59 -2.46
CA THR A 131 14.47 3.91 -3.12
C THR A 131 14.90 3.18 -4.37
N GLU A 132 14.30 2.02 -4.59
CA GLU A 132 14.48 1.22 -5.79
C GLU A 132 13.16 1.14 -6.56
N SER A 133 13.19 1.64 -7.80
CA SER A 133 12.03 1.55 -8.70
C SER A 133 11.87 0.13 -9.22
N PRO A 134 10.63 -0.26 -9.61
CA PRO A 134 10.37 -1.62 -10.06
C PRO A 134 11.13 -1.93 -11.36
N THR A 135 11.74 -3.10 -11.39
CA THR A 135 12.33 -3.65 -12.61
C THR A 135 11.25 -4.36 -13.42
N ASP A 136 11.06 -3.97 -14.66
CA ASP A 136 10.13 -4.65 -15.57
C ASP A 136 10.80 -5.84 -16.24
N ILE A 137 10.27 -7.04 -15.98
CA ILE A 137 10.77 -8.30 -16.58
C ILE A 137 10.71 -8.24 -18.11
N GLN A 138 9.71 -7.52 -18.67
CA GLN A 138 9.57 -7.33 -20.11
C GLN A 138 10.75 -6.56 -20.70
N GLU A 139 11.27 -5.56 -20.00
CA GLU A 139 12.44 -4.80 -20.42
C GLU A 139 13.70 -5.67 -20.38
N LEU A 140 13.85 -6.50 -19.34
CA LEU A 140 14.96 -7.44 -19.24
C LEU A 140 14.92 -8.51 -20.35
N ILE A 141 13.75 -9.07 -20.64
CA ILE A 141 13.57 -10.05 -21.73
C ILE A 141 13.85 -9.40 -23.08
N SER A 142 13.34 -8.18 -23.30
CA SER A 142 13.59 -7.43 -24.54
C SER A 142 15.09 -7.17 -24.73
N LYS A 143 15.77 -6.74 -23.70
CA LYS A 143 17.21 -6.48 -23.70
C LYS A 143 18.03 -7.75 -23.95
N TYR A 144 17.60 -8.87 -23.37
CA TYR A 144 18.28 -10.16 -23.57
C TYR A 144 17.98 -10.80 -24.94
N ALA A 145 16.72 -10.69 -25.43
CA ALA A 145 16.29 -11.30 -26.67
C ALA A 145 16.72 -10.53 -27.93
N PHE A 146 16.80 -9.21 -27.85
CA PHE A 146 17.08 -8.36 -29.00
C PHE A 146 18.44 -7.65 -28.94
N GLY A 147 19.20 -7.81 -27.85
CA GLY A 147 20.48 -7.14 -27.62
C GLY A 147 20.29 -5.64 -27.38
N ASP A 148 21.35 -4.98 -26.93
CA ASP A 148 21.42 -3.51 -26.91
C ASP A 148 21.43 -3.03 -28.36
N VAL A 149 20.29 -2.58 -28.87
CA VAL A 149 20.26 -1.77 -30.08
C VAL A 149 20.80 -0.42 -29.69
N GLU A 150 22.13 -0.27 -29.74
CA GLU A 150 22.77 1.04 -29.65
C GLU A 150 22.12 1.96 -30.69
N LYS A 151 21.32 2.91 -30.21
CA LYS A 151 20.99 4.07 -31.03
C LYS A 151 22.27 4.88 -31.23
N LYS A 152 22.83 4.72 -32.41
CA LYS A 152 23.82 5.66 -32.96
C LYS A 152 23.16 6.99 -33.26
#